data_55561a1241f7ed867f48f733a325b7a2
#
_entry.id   55561a1241f7ed867f48f733a325b7a2
#
_cell.length_a   1.000
_cell.length_b   1.000
_cell.length_c   1.000
_cell.angle_alpha   90.00
_cell.angle_beta   90.00
_cell.angle_gamma   90.00
#
_symmetry.space_group_name_H-M   'P 1'
#
loop_
_entity.id
_entity.type
_entity.pdbx_description
1 polymer ?
#
loop_
_entity_poly.entity_id
_entity_poly.type
_entity_poly.pdbx_seq_one_letter_code
_entity_poly.pdbx_strand_id
1 'polypeptide(L)'
;MFNEVGEPNVTTSAIADEMNISPGNLYYHFRNKEDIVNALYEDFEREIGKVFDAADMERASVEEAWFLLHLLFETIWKHRFLYRDLNDLLSRNRRLEGYFNQLLDRKLQAARSLCKALAKRGELMASPPEIEALATNMVVVATYWMSYQYVSNARRFSDSAYQGAAIARGAYQVLSLTGAYLTGPSRHLWQKLADQYLPAERETQ
;
A
#
# COMPACT_ATOMS: atom_id res chain seq x y z
N MET A 1 -6.68 -16.82 5.89
CA MET A 1 -6.87 -17.56 4.63
C MET A 1 -6.60 -16.72 3.38
N PHE A 2 -7.37 -15.66 3.00
CA PHE A 2 -7.14 -14.92 1.75
C PHE A 2 -5.71 -14.38 1.60
N ASN A 3 -5.15 -13.83 2.65
CA ASN A 3 -3.76 -13.33 2.66
C ASN A 3 -2.69 -14.41 2.42
N GLU A 4 -2.99 -15.66 2.74
CA GLU A 4 -2.06 -16.80 2.68
C GLU A 4 -2.10 -17.46 1.31
N VAL A 5 -3.28 -17.89 0.89
CA VAL A 5 -3.42 -18.70 -0.32
C VAL A 5 -4.03 -17.96 -1.51
N GLY A 6 -4.54 -16.72 -1.30
CA GLY A 6 -5.20 -15.92 -2.33
C GLY A 6 -6.69 -16.10 -2.35
N GLU A 7 -7.37 -15.04 -2.75
CA GLU A 7 -8.84 -15.05 -2.80
C GLU A 7 -9.38 -16.13 -3.77
N PRO A 8 -8.83 -16.34 -4.97
CA PRO A 8 -9.34 -17.35 -5.90
C PRO A 8 -9.33 -18.78 -5.34
N ASN A 9 -8.38 -19.09 -4.46
CA ASN A 9 -8.15 -20.43 -3.90
C ASN A 9 -8.96 -20.73 -2.64
N VAL A 10 -9.74 -19.77 -2.13
CA VAL A 10 -10.54 -19.94 -0.90
C VAL A 10 -12.01 -20.10 -1.26
N THR A 11 -12.63 -21.16 -0.74
CA THR A 11 -14.08 -21.41 -0.87
C THR A 11 -14.83 -20.96 0.38
N THR A 12 -16.13 -20.69 0.26
CA THR A 12 -16.99 -20.38 1.41
C THR A 12 -17.06 -21.54 2.43
N SER A 13 -17.02 -22.79 1.95
CA SER A 13 -16.94 -23.95 2.84
C SER A 13 -15.66 -23.97 3.66
N ALA A 14 -14.50 -23.70 3.02
CA ALA A 14 -13.23 -23.62 3.75
C ALA A 14 -13.22 -22.48 4.79
N ILE A 15 -13.89 -21.35 4.49
CA ILE A 15 -14.06 -20.25 5.46
C ILE A 15 -14.92 -20.72 6.67
N ALA A 16 -16.04 -21.40 6.41
CA ALA A 16 -16.91 -21.89 7.47
C ALA A 16 -16.18 -22.91 8.35
N ASP A 17 -15.42 -23.82 7.76
CA ASP A 17 -14.61 -24.82 8.48
C ASP A 17 -13.54 -24.13 9.35
N GLU A 18 -12.80 -23.17 8.83
CA GLU A 18 -11.78 -22.41 9.57
C GLU A 18 -12.37 -21.63 10.75
N MET A 19 -13.58 -21.08 10.58
CA MET A 19 -14.30 -20.37 11.63
C MET A 19 -15.05 -21.29 12.59
N ASN A 20 -15.02 -22.59 12.36
CA ASN A 20 -15.75 -23.61 13.13
C ASN A 20 -17.26 -23.30 13.22
N ILE A 21 -17.87 -22.91 12.10
CA ILE A 21 -19.30 -22.67 11.97
C ILE A 21 -19.88 -23.52 10.81
N SER A 22 -21.20 -23.74 10.83
CA SER A 22 -21.84 -24.41 9.69
C SER A 22 -21.85 -23.50 8.45
N PRO A 23 -21.77 -24.09 7.23
CA PRO A 23 -21.96 -23.32 5.99
C PRO A 23 -23.26 -22.53 5.96
N GLY A 24 -24.35 -23.07 6.54
CA GLY A 24 -25.64 -22.39 6.66
C GLY A 24 -25.56 -21.11 7.53
N ASN A 25 -24.77 -21.14 8.60
CA ASN A 25 -24.53 -19.95 9.41
C ASN A 25 -23.72 -18.90 8.65
N LEU A 26 -22.71 -19.29 7.89
CA LEU A 26 -21.97 -18.36 7.05
C LEU A 26 -22.90 -17.72 6.00
N TYR A 27 -23.72 -18.51 5.32
CA TYR A 27 -24.68 -18.02 4.30
C TYR A 27 -25.81 -17.15 4.87
N TYR A 28 -26.09 -17.26 6.17
CA TYR A 28 -27.01 -16.33 6.84
C TYR A 28 -26.47 -14.89 6.85
N HIS A 29 -25.14 -14.73 6.96
CA HIS A 29 -24.47 -13.43 7.03
C HIS A 29 -23.99 -12.95 5.64
N PHE A 30 -23.50 -13.86 4.80
CA PHE A 30 -22.92 -13.54 3.49
C PHE A 30 -23.50 -14.48 2.43
N ARG A 31 -24.18 -13.91 1.44
CA ARG A 31 -24.84 -14.70 0.37
C ARG A 31 -23.86 -15.45 -0.54
N ASN A 32 -22.66 -14.92 -0.69
CA ASN A 32 -21.59 -15.45 -1.52
C ASN A 32 -20.21 -14.97 -1.05
N LYS A 33 -19.14 -15.45 -1.68
CA LYS A 33 -17.78 -15.06 -1.36
C LYS A 33 -17.51 -13.58 -1.67
N GLU A 34 -18.17 -13.02 -2.66
CA GLU A 34 -18.03 -11.62 -3.04
C GLU A 34 -18.51 -10.67 -1.92
N ASP A 35 -19.60 -11.02 -1.21
CA ASP A 35 -20.07 -10.26 -0.06
C ASP A 35 -19.02 -10.25 1.07
N ILE A 36 -18.31 -11.36 1.28
CA ILE A 36 -17.21 -11.44 2.26
C ILE A 36 -16.05 -10.53 1.84
N VAL A 37 -15.68 -10.57 0.56
CA VAL A 37 -14.61 -9.70 0.02
C VAL A 37 -15.00 -8.22 0.16
N ASN A 38 -16.25 -7.86 -0.12
CA ASN A 38 -16.75 -6.49 0.05
C ASN A 38 -16.69 -6.04 1.52
N ALA A 39 -17.07 -6.89 2.46
CA ALA A 39 -17.00 -6.57 3.89
C ALA A 39 -15.53 -6.36 4.35
N LEU A 40 -14.61 -7.22 3.92
CA LEU A 40 -13.18 -7.06 4.20
C LEU A 40 -12.59 -5.80 3.55
N TYR A 41 -13.10 -5.41 2.39
CA TYR A 41 -12.71 -4.16 1.76
C TYR A 41 -13.23 -2.94 2.54
N GLU A 42 -14.45 -2.96 3.06
CA GLU A 42 -14.98 -1.89 3.91
C GLU A 42 -14.14 -1.71 5.19
N ASP A 43 -13.63 -2.81 5.77
CA ASP A 43 -12.69 -2.76 6.89
C ASP A 43 -11.36 -2.11 6.48
N PHE A 44 -10.81 -2.52 5.34
CA PHE A 44 -9.61 -1.94 4.77
C PHE A 44 -9.79 -0.44 4.47
N GLU A 45 -10.90 -0.04 3.82
CA GLU A 45 -11.20 1.36 3.51
C GLU A 45 -11.26 2.22 4.76
N ARG A 46 -11.89 1.72 5.83
CA ARG A 46 -11.97 2.40 7.13
C ARG A 46 -10.58 2.57 7.77
N GLU A 47 -9.73 1.54 7.70
CA GLU A 47 -8.38 1.60 8.26
C GLU A 47 -7.47 2.54 7.47
N ILE A 48 -7.44 2.42 6.14
CA ILE A 48 -6.61 3.27 5.28
C ILE A 48 -7.10 4.71 5.26
N GLY A 49 -8.42 4.92 5.44
CA GLY A 49 -9.02 6.24 5.60
C GLY A 49 -8.40 6.99 6.77
N LYS A 50 -8.26 6.34 7.94
CA LYS A 50 -7.63 6.93 9.14
C LYS A 50 -6.18 7.35 8.90
N VAL A 51 -5.44 6.59 8.08
CA VAL A 51 -4.05 6.92 7.73
C VAL A 51 -4.00 8.25 6.96
N PHE A 52 -4.90 8.44 5.99
CA PHE A 52 -4.95 9.68 5.23
C PHE A 52 -5.53 10.86 6.03
N ASP A 53 -6.51 10.61 6.89
CA ASP A 53 -7.15 11.66 7.69
C ASP A 53 -6.23 12.21 8.79
N ALA A 54 -5.28 11.38 9.27
CA ALA A 54 -4.29 11.79 10.27
C ALA A 54 -3.15 12.64 9.68
N ALA A 55 -3.02 12.70 8.36
CA ALA A 55 -1.88 13.29 7.68
C ALA A 55 -2.20 14.67 7.07
N ASP A 56 -1.50 15.71 7.51
CA ASP A 56 -1.51 17.03 6.87
C ASP A 56 -0.45 17.11 5.77
N MET A 57 -0.81 16.65 4.57
CA MET A 57 0.12 16.62 3.43
C MET A 57 0.57 18.01 2.97
N GLU A 58 -0.15 19.07 3.30
CA GLU A 58 0.25 20.44 2.94
C GLU A 58 1.39 20.97 3.83
N ARG A 59 1.61 20.34 4.98
CA ARG A 59 2.67 20.70 5.93
C ARG A 59 3.71 19.60 6.11
N ALA A 60 3.44 18.41 5.61
CA ALA A 60 4.29 17.25 5.84
C ALA A 60 5.73 17.47 5.40
N SER A 61 6.66 17.11 6.27
CA SER A 61 8.08 16.97 5.98
C SER A 61 8.36 15.62 5.27
N VAL A 62 9.60 15.43 4.83
CA VAL A 62 10.06 14.14 4.29
C VAL A 62 9.92 13.02 5.34
N GLU A 63 10.17 13.32 6.62
CA GLU A 63 10.05 12.35 7.71
C GLU A 63 8.59 11.93 7.96
N GLU A 64 7.68 12.91 7.99
CA GLU A 64 6.24 12.63 8.12
C GLU A 64 5.68 11.85 6.93
N ALA A 65 6.15 12.16 5.71
CA ALA A 65 5.82 11.39 4.53
C ALA A 65 6.33 9.95 4.61
N TRP A 66 7.54 9.74 5.16
CA TRP A 66 8.10 8.42 5.39
C TRP A 66 7.26 7.62 6.39
N PHE A 67 6.91 8.24 7.52
CA PHE A 67 6.06 7.61 8.52
C PHE A 67 4.68 7.24 7.95
N LEU A 68 4.06 8.15 7.19
CA LEU A 68 2.78 7.89 6.52
C LEU A 68 2.85 6.69 5.58
N LEU A 69 3.91 6.61 4.77
CA LEU A 69 4.11 5.47 3.86
C LEU A 69 4.27 4.15 4.61
N HIS A 70 4.90 4.15 5.79
CA HIS A 70 4.94 2.97 6.66
C HIS A 70 3.56 2.52 7.07
N LEU A 71 2.75 3.43 7.64
CA LEU A 71 1.38 3.13 8.06
C LEU A 71 0.52 2.68 6.86
N LEU A 72 0.72 3.30 5.70
CA LEU A 72 0.04 2.89 4.47
C LEU A 72 0.39 1.45 4.09
N PHE A 73 1.67 1.10 4.06
CA PHE A 73 2.12 -0.24 3.70
C PHE A 73 1.80 -1.29 4.76
N GLU A 74 1.78 -0.95 6.05
CA GLU A 74 1.29 -1.83 7.11
C GLU A 74 -0.20 -2.16 6.91
N THR A 75 -1.02 -1.16 6.62
CA THR A 75 -2.45 -1.34 6.32
C THR A 75 -2.65 -2.19 5.06
N ILE A 76 -1.88 -1.91 4.00
CA ILE A 76 -1.90 -2.71 2.78
C ILE A 76 -1.47 -4.16 3.06
N TRP A 77 -0.44 -4.39 3.88
CA TRP A 77 0.02 -5.73 4.21
C TRP A 77 -1.02 -6.54 4.96
N LYS A 78 -1.73 -5.92 5.88
CA LYS A 78 -2.83 -6.56 6.62
C LYS A 78 -3.93 -7.09 5.69
N HIS A 79 -4.17 -6.39 4.58
CA HIS A 79 -5.16 -6.72 3.57
C HIS A 79 -4.52 -7.06 2.20
N ARG A 80 -3.32 -7.70 2.22
CA ARG A 80 -2.47 -7.86 1.02
C ARG A 80 -3.08 -8.69 -0.11
N PHE A 81 -4.08 -9.52 0.19
CA PHE A 81 -4.82 -10.27 -0.83
C PHE A 81 -5.51 -9.33 -1.84
N LEU A 82 -6.03 -8.17 -1.37
CA LEU A 82 -6.67 -7.17 -2.24
C LEU A 82 -5.70 -6.66 -3.31
N TYR A 83 -4.45 -6.45 -2.94
CA TYR A 83 -3.42 -5.92 -3.84
C TYR A 83 -2.77 -7.01 -4.69
N ARG A 84 -2.64 -8.23 -4.17
CA ARG A 84 -2.11 -9.36 -4.91
C ARG A 84 -3.02 -9.79 -6.04
N ASP A 85 -4.30 -9.89 -5.75
CA ASP A 85 -5.32 -10.40 -6.68
C ASP A 85 -6.13 -9.25 -7.33
N LEU A 86 -5.60 -8.00 -7.28
CA LEU A 86 -6.31 -6.76 -7.57
C LEU A 86 -7.01 -6.77 -8.93
N ASN A 87 -6.30 -7.06 -10.00
CA ASN A 87 -6.86 -6.97 -11.35
C ASN A 87 -8.01 -7.96 -11.55
N ASP A 88 -7.89 -9.17 -11.00
CA ASP A 88 -8.95 -10.17 -11.05
C ASP A 88 -10.17 -9.74 -10.22
N LEU A 89 -9.95 -9.25 -9.00
CA LEU A 89 -11.02 -8.75 -8.12
C LEU A 89 -11.79 -7.58 -8.78
N LEU A 90 -11.09 -6.60 -9.33
CA LEU A 90 -11.73 -5.44 -9.97
C LEU A 90 -12.49 -5.83 -11.24
N SER A 91 -12.00 -6.82 -12.01
CA SER A 91 -12.63 -7.24 -13.25
C SER A 91 -14.03 -7.85 -13.06
N ARG A 92 -14.29 -8.42 -11.91
CA ARG A 92 -15.54 -9.15 -11.61
C ARG A 92 -16.39 -8.51 -10.50
N ASN A 93 -15.88 -7.52 -9.76
CA ASN A 93 -16.60 -6.85 -8.69
C ASN A 93 -16.64 -5.33 -8.92
N ARG A 94 -17.73 -4.85 -9.51
CA ARG A 94 -17.94 -3.42 -9.84
C ARG A 94 -17.99 -2.51 -8.61
N ARG A 95 -18.45 -3.03 -7.47
CA ARG A 95 -18.47 -2.25 -6.22
C ARG A 95 -17.06 -1.99 -5.74
N LEU A 96 -16.22 -3.02 -5.74
CA LEU A 96 -14.81 -2.93 -5.38
C LEU A 96 -14.04 -2.02 -6.34
N GLU A 97 -14.32 -2.10 -7.65
CA GLU A 97 -13.75 -1.21 -8.67
C GLU A 97 -14.03 0.27 -8.35
N GLY A 98 -15.28 0.63 -8.05
CA GLY A 98 -15.66 1.99 -7.69
C GLY A 98 -14.94 2.51 -6.45
N TYR A 99 -14.88 1.71 -5.41
CA TYR A 99 -14.16 2.06 -4.18
C TYR A 99 -12.65 2.20 -4.39
N PHE A 100 -12.06 1.29 -5.16
CA PHE A 100 -10.63 1.34 -5.42
C PHE A 100 -10.21 2.54 -6.25
N ASN A 101 -11.05 2.97 -7.21
CA ASN A 101 -10.84 4.21 -7.96
C ASN A 101 -10.82 5.43 -7.04
N GLN A 102 -11.75 5.52 -6.08
CA GLN A 102 -11.75 6.60 -5.08
C GLN A 102 -10.49 6.58 -4.21
N LEU A 103 -10.00 5.38 -3.83
CA LEU A 103 -8.75 5.24 -3.09
C LEU A 103 -7.54 5.69 -3.92
N LEU A 104 -7.50 5.39 -5.22
CA LEU A 104 -6.44 5.87 -6.12
C LEU A 104 -6.43 7.39 -6.20
N ASP A 105 -7.61 8.01 -6.32
CA ASP A 105 -7.74 9.47 -6.33
C ASP A 105 -7.23 10.09 -5.02
N ARG A 106 -7.59 9.52 -3.86
CA ARG A 106 -7.07 9.96 -2.55
C ARG A 106 -5.55 9.86 -2.46
N LYS A 107 -4.97 8.73 -2.87
CA LYS A 107 -3.52 8.54 -2.92
C LYS A 107 -2.86 9.61 -3.81
N LEU A 108 -3.44 9.86 -4.98
CA LEU A 108 -2.90 10.82 -5.93
C LEU A 108 -2.95 12.26 -5.38
N GLN A 109 -4.06 12.64 -4.74
CA GLN A 109 -4.17 13.95 -4.09
C GLN A 109 -3.16 14.10 -2.95
N ALA A 110 -2.99 13.10 -2.09
CA ALA A 110 -2.00 13.12 -1.01
C ALA A 110 -0.57 13.29 -1.55
N ALA A 111 -0.19 12.51 -2.56
CA ALA A 111 1.13 12.60 -3.20
C ALA A 111 1.37 13.97 -3.86
N ARG A 112 0.36 14.52 -4.56
CA ARG A 112 0.43 15.88 -5.15
C ARG A 112 0.60 16.95 -4.09
N SER A 113 -0.20 16.90 -3.01
CA SER A 113 -0.15 17.89 -1.93
C SER A 113 1.22 17.88 -1.27
N LEU A 114 1.76 16.71 -0.97
CA LEU A 114 3.12 16.56 -0.44
C LEU A 114 4.17 17.19 -1.36
N CYS A 115 4.21 16.80 -2.63
CA CYS A 115 5.20 17.31 -3.58
C CYS A 115 5.10 18.83 -3.77
N LYS A 116 3.87 19.37 -3.86
CA LYS A 116 3.63 20.82 -3.97
C LYS A 116 4.06 21.56 -2.70
N ALA A 117 3.80 20.99 -1.53
CA ALA A 117 4.20 21.59 -0.25
C ALA A 117 5.72 21.64 -0.11
N LEU A 118 6.42 20.54 -0.42
CA LEU A 118 7.88 20.50 -0.46
C LEU A 118 8.48 21.49 -1.47
N ALA A 119 7.90 21.58 -2.67
CA ALA A 119 8.33 22.53 -3.68
C ALA A 119 8.12 24.00 -3.23
N LYS A 120 6.98 24.31 -2.63
CA LYS A 120 6.69 25.66 -2.10
C LYS A 120 7.68 26.09 -1.03
N ARG A 121 8.21 25.16 -0.24
CA ARG A 121 9.24 25.43 0.78
C ARG A 121 10.68 25.43 0.22
N GLY A 122 10.86 25.16 -1.07
CA GLY A 122 12.18 25.05 -1.70
C GLY A 122 12.93 23.76 -1.35
N GLU A 123 12.24 22.78 -0.77
CA GLU A 123 12.79 21.48 -0.38
C GLU A 123 12.79 20.46 -1.53
N LEU A 124 12.00 20.72 -2.56
CA LEU A 124 11.89 19.88 -3.76
C LEU A 124 11.95 20.78 -5.00
N MET A 125 12.91 20.53 -5.88
CA MET A 125 13.08 21.26 -7.14
C MET A 125 12.51 20.42 -8.30
N ALA A 126 11.22 20.64 -8.58
CA ALA A 126 10.53 20.01 -9.68
C ALA A 126 9.52 20.99 -10.30
N SER A 127 9.42 20.98 -11.62
CA SER A 127 8.40 21.73 -12.36
C SER A 127 6.99 21.14 -12.12
N PRO A 128 5.91 21.90 -12.39
CA PRO A 128 4.56 21.38 -12.23
C PRO A 128 4.29 20.06 -12.98
N PRO A 129 4.74 19.86 -14.25
CA PRO A 129 4.60 18.56 -14.91
C PRO A 129 5.36 17.42 -14.22
N GLU A 130 6.56 17.70 -13.69
CA GLU A 130 7.34 16.70 -12.94
C GLU A 130 6.65 16.31 -11.64
N ILE A 131 6.03 17.26 -10.93
CA ILE A 131 5.24 16.98 -9.73
C ILE A 131 4.06 16.03 -10.05
N GLU A 132 3.36 16.26 -11.14
CA GLU A 132 2.27 15.37 -11.57
C GLU A 132 2.78 13.96 -11.92
N ALA A 133 3.92 13.87 -12.61
CA ALA A 133 4.55 12.60 -12.94
C ALA A 133 5.05 11.87 -11.69
N LEU A 134 5.70 12.58 -10.75
CA LEU A 134 6.13 12.04 -9.47
C LEU A 134 4.96 11.48 -8.67
N ALA A 135 3.89 12.27 -8.49
CA ALA A 135 2.72 11.84 -7.75
C ALA A 135 2.09 10.58 -8.37
N THR A 136 1.97 10.53 -9.68
CA THR A 136 1.46 9.37 -10.40
C THR A 136 2.36 8.14 -10.18
N ASN A 137 3.68 8.28 -10.33
CA ASN A 137 4.62 7.19 -10.12
C ASN A 137 4.62 6.69 -8.67
N MET A 138 4.51 7.60 -7.68
CA MET A 138 4.37 7.22 -6.27
C MET A 138 3.14 6.35 -6.05
N VAL A 139 2.00 6.72 -6.64
CA VAL A 139 0.75 5.95 -6.54
C VAL A 139 0.88 4.59 -7.23
N VAL A 140 1.48 4.54 -8.42
CA VAL A 140 1.73 3.29 -9.14
C VAL A 140 2.59 2.34 -8.30
N VAL A 141 3.72 2.82 -7.79
CA VAL A 141 4.60 2.00 -6.94
C VAL A 141 3.88 1.56 -5.67
N ALA A 142 3.21 2.47 -4.94
CA ALA A 142 2.49 2.14 -3.72
C ALA A 142 1.34 1.14 -3.95
N THR A 143 0.75 1.12 -5.14
CA THR A 143 -0.37 0.22 -5.47
C THR A 143 0.11 -1.15 -5.90
N TYR A 144 1.14 -1.23 -6.75
CA TYR A 144 1.58 -2.51 -7.33
C TYR A 144 2.77 -3.14 -6.60
N TRP A 145 3.29 -2.51 -5.54
CA TRP A 145 4.41 -3.03 -4.77
C TRP A 145 4.16 -4.43 -4.21
N MET A 146 2.96 -4.69 -3.67
CA MET A 146 2.63 -6.01 -3.12
C MET A 146 2.56 -7.08 -4.22
N SER A 147 1.99 -6.77 -5.37
CA SER A 147 1.99 -7.67 -6.53
C SER A 147 3.43 -7.97 -7.01
N TYR A 148 4.27 -6.94 -7.09
CA TYR A 148 5.69 -7.10 -7.41
C TYR A 148 6.41 -8.01 -6.41
N GLN A 149 6.20 -7.78 -5.10
CA GLN A 149 6.80 -8.60 -4.05
C GLN A 149 6.33 -10.07 -4.13
N TYR A 150 5.06 -10.30 -4.41
CA TYR A 150 4.53 -11.64 -4.61
C TYR A 150 5.16 -12.34 -5.81
N VAL A 151 5.22 -11.68 -6.97
CA VAL A 151 5.82 -12.24 -8.18
C VAL A 151 7.30 -12.55 -7.98
N SER A 152 8.03 -11.67 -7.30
CA SER A 152 9.47 -11.83 -7.06
C SER A 152 9.79 -12.90 -6.03
N ASN A 153 8.93 -13.12 -5.02
CA ASN A 153 9.20 -13.99 -3.87
C ASN A 153 7.94 -14.69 -3.34
N ALA A 154 7.18 -15.37 -4.20
CA ALA A 154 5.90 -15.97 -3.85
C ALA A 154 5.95 -16.88 -2.61
N ARG A 155 7.03 -17.68 -2.46
CA ARG A 155 7.20 -18.59 -1.32
C ARG A 155 7.44 -17.88 0.02
N ARG A 156 8.04 -16.69 0.00
CA ARG A 156 8.34 -15.88 1.19
C ARG A 156 7.24 -14.87 1.52
N PHE A 157 6.31 -14.65 0.60
CA PHE A 157 5.26 -13.65 0.77
C PHE A 157 4.31 -13.95 1.94
N SER A 158 4.18 -15.21 2.33
CA SER A 158 3.40 -15.64 3.51
C SER A 158 4.21 -15.69 4.81
N ASP A 159 5.53 -15.46 4.75
CA ASP A 159 6.41 -15.48 5.91
C ASP A 159 6.29 -14.18 6.71
N SER A 160 5.94 -14.27 7.98
CA SER A 160 5.85 -13.12 8.88
C SER A 160 7.17 -12.36 9.04
N ALA A 161 8.31 -13.07 8.98
CA ALA A 161 9.63 -12.46 9.02
C ALA A 161 9.92 -11.58 7.77
N TYR A 162 9.24 -11.84 6.65
CA TYR A 162 9.37 -11.06 5.41
C TYR A 162 8.59 -9.74 5.45
N GLN A 163 7.57 -9.64 6.30
CA GLN A 163 6.65 -8.50 6.37
C GLN A 163 7.38 -7.17 6.55
N GLY A 164 8.18 -7.04 7.61
CA GLY A 164 8.86 -5.79 7.95
C GLY A 164 9.77 -5.30 6.81
N ALA A 165 10.51 -6.23 6.19
CA ALA A 165 11.37 -5.92 5.06
C ALA A 165 10.59 -5.51 3.79
N ALA A 166 9.42 -6.10 3.53
CA ALA A 166 8.57 -5.76 2.39
C ALA A 166 7.95 -4.37 2.54
N ILE A 167 7.48 -4.03 3.76
CA ILE A 167 6.93 -2.71 4.12
C ILE A 167 8.02 -1.64 3.99
N ALA A 168 9.16 -1.86 4.63
CA ALA A 168 10.28 -0.92 4.63
C ALA A 168 10.77 -0.62 3.19
N ARG A 169 10.98 -1.66 2.39
CA ARG A 169 11.35 -1.49 0.99
C ARG A 169 10.28 -0.78 0.17
N GLY A 170 8.99 -1.00 0.44
CA GLY A 170 7.90 -0.30 -0.23
C GLY A 170 7.94 1.20 0.04
N ALA A 171 8.06 1.61 1.30
CA ALA A 171 8.20 3.01 1.68
C ALA A 171 9.43 3.66 1.04
N TYR A 172 10.58 2.96 1.07
CA TYR A 172 11.79 3.41 0.41
C TYR A 172 11.61 3.61 -1.10
N GLN A 173 11.01 2.64 -1.81
CA GLN A 173 10.81 2.73 -3.26
C GLN A 173 9.92 3.91 -3.65
N VAL A 174 8.86 4.18 -2.90
CA VAL A 174 7.99 5.33 -3.17
C VAL A 174 8.73 6.65 -2.97
N LEU A 175 9.42 6.82 -1.83
CA LEU A 175 10.14 8.06 -1.54
C LEU A 175 11.42 8.23 -2.36
N SER A 176 12.04 7.15 -2.83
CA SER A 176 13.22 7.24 -3.69
C SER A 176 12.94 7.97 -5.01
N LEU A 177 11.68 7.97 -5.46
CA LEU A 177 11.25 8.74 -6.63
C LEU A 177 11.45 10.25 -6.45
N THR A 178 11.28 10.75 -5.22
CA THR A 178 11.51 12.17 -4.90
C THR A 178 12.98 12.50 -4.69
N GLY A 179 13.79 11.49 -4.41
CA GLY A 179 15.18 11.65 -3.98
C GLY A 179 16.05 12.53 -4.90
N ALA A 180 15.90 12.42 -6.22
CA ALA A 180 16.66 13.22 -7.19
C ALA A 180 16.26 14.71 -7.19
N TYR A 181 15.06 15.03 -6.73
CA TYR A 181 14.49 16.38 -6.72
C TYR A 181 14.63 17.07 -5.36
N LEU A 182 14.91 16.33 -4.27
CA LEU A 182 15.10 16.91 -2.93
C LEU A 182 16.40 17.71 -2.85
N THR A 183 16.36 18.80 -2.06
CA THR A 183 17.47 19.72 -1.87
C THR A 183 17.77 19.94 -0.38
N GLY A 184 18.97 20.47 -0.09
CA GLY A 184 19.35 20.93 1.24
C GLY A 184 19.15 19.90 2.37
N PRO A 185 18.61 20.34 3.52
CA PRO A 185 18.40 19.47 4.69
C PRO A 185 17.49 18.28 4.39
N SER A 186 16.45 18.46 3.56
CA SER A 186 15.49 17.41 3.20
C SER A 186 16.16 16.28 2.42
N ARG A 187 17.13 16.59 1.56
CA ARG A 187 17.96 15.59 0.88
C ARG A 187 18.80 14.78 1.86
N HIS A 188 19.45 15.46 2.83
CA HIS A 188 20.25 14.78 3.85
C HIS A 188 19.39 13.90 4.76
N LEU A 189 18.21 14.38 5.17
CA LEU A 189 17.28 13.60 5.97
C LEU A 189 16.84 12.35 5.21
N TRP A 190 16.45 12.52 3.93
CA TRP A 190 16.09 11.40 3.07
C TRP A 190 17.23 10.35 2.98
N GLN A 191 18.48 10.77 2.81
CA GLN A 191 19.63 9.85 2.75
C GLN A 191 19.76 9.05 4.06
N LYS A 192 19.69 9.72 5.23
CA LYS A 192 19.75 9.04 6.53
C LYS A 192 18.63 8.03 6.72
N LEU A 193 17.42 8.36 6.30
CA LEU A 193 16.29 7.44 6.35
C LEU A 193 16.50 6.26 5.39
N ALA A 194 16.97 6.52 4.17
CA ALA A 194 17.27 5.51 3.18
C ALA A 194 18.30 4.49 3.69
N ASP A 195 19.37 4.95 4.32
CA ASP A 195 20.45 4.11 4.87
C ASP A 195 19.92 3.15 5.98
N GLN A 196 18.89 3.57 6.73
CA GLN A 196 18.28 2.72 7.75
C GLN A 196 17.42 1.58 7.16
N TYR A 197 16.90 1.78 5.95
CA TYR A 197 15.95 0.85 5.30
C TYR A 197 16.56 -0.02 4.21
N LEU A 198 17.70 0.38 3.68
CA LEU A 198 18.52 -0.51 2.89
C LEU A 198 19.29 -1.39 3.88
N PRO A 199 19.01 -2.71 3.95
CA PRO A 199 19.92 -3.59 4.67
C PRO A 199 21.29 -3.38 4.06
N ALA A 200 22.31 -3.13 4.92
CA ALA A 200 23.69 -3.20 4.49
C ALA A 200 23.80 -4.47 3.64
N GLU A 201 24.17 -4.35 2.38
CA GLU A 201 24.48 -5.49 1.53
C GLU A 201 25.53 -6.27 2.30
N ARG A 202 25.09 -7.28 3.05
CA ARG A 202 26.01 -8.25 3.60
C ARG A 202 26.55 -8.97 2.38
N GLU A 203 27.77 -8.59 2.02
CA GLU A 203 28.67 -9.34 1.19
C GLU A 203 28.42 -10.84 1.42
N THR A 204 27.71 -11.45 0.50
CA THR A 204 27.68 -12.89 0.33
C THR A 204 28.46 -13.12 -0.95
N GLN A 205 29.80 -13.14 -0.78
CA GLN A 205 30.69 -13.88 -1.67
C GLN A 205 30.52 -15.37 -1.42
#